data_ea331a707db6abee7bbd2e8b61e649d3
#
_entry.id   ea331a707db6abee7bbd2e8b61e649d3
#
_cell.length_a   1.000
_cell.length_b   1.000
_cell.length_c   1.000
_cell.angle_alpha   90.00
_cell.angle_beta   90.00
_cell.angle_gamma   90.00
#
_symmetry.space_group_name_H-M   'P 1'
#
loop_
_entity.id
_entity.type
_entity.pdbx_description
1 polymer ?
#
loop_
_entity_poly.entity_id
_entity_poly.type
_entity_poly.pdbx_seq_one_letter_code
_entity_poly.pdbx_strand_id
1 'polypeptide(L)'
;MPTFKLDGKTLPFEPGDTIIRAAWRQGIEIPHYCWHPGLSAPANCRMCLVDIQPKPGQRPLALDVLEWDAKAGEYLPRQKPKLQPACYVAAADGMEVLADTSEHVRRARHDVQEFLLLNHPVDCPICDQSGECKLQDYWLDYGQYQKRMRDEPVHKPKGVVFGPTIVYDAERCVMCTRCVRFMAEVAKDPVLDMRERGSLNEIIVAPGRRLDGHYTFMTEHVCPVGALTTKDFRFKARVWFLRTARAVCQGCATGCNAHLDYDPRSNRAYRYRPRDNEKVNKFWMCDEGMLSYKEAHDGRILEPKVRGVATSAGKALDEIKTVFAGVAPGSVAIVLSAEHSLEDNWALYEFGTVLLGSKNVYVTGRRDGYHDDILIHRDKNANSTGVQQIAPVAKPLRMLVDDVGASRVTHVIALGGAAPVDPEALGAATMVTIAAHEGPLSRLAVVLLPATSWAEHSGTYVNAKGMRQVSEKAIEPLGVSKPAWQSIAQVAAALGYEASWTKLHEIRARMTAVKGIPNTARPPAAVPAE
;
A
#
# COMPACT_ATOMS: atom_id res chain seq x y z
N MET A 1 -30.74 9.23 -7.66
CA MET A 1 -29.52 10.02 -7.44
C MET A 1 -29.56 11.22 -8.36
N PRO A 2 -29.19 12.41 -7.89
CA PRO A 2 -29.04 13.57 -8.78
C PRO A 2 -27.90 13.32 -9.78
N THR A 3 -28.01 13.98 -10.95
CA THR A 3 -27.04 13.80 -12.03
C THR A 3 -26.62 15.12 -12.66
N PHE A 4 -25.42 15.19 -13.19
CA PHE A 4 -24.93 16.28 -14.02
C PHE A 4 -24.26 15.73 -15.31
N LYS A 5 -24.05 16.57 -16.28
CA LYS A 5 -23.34 16.21 -17.51
C LYS A 5 -21.91 16.74 -17.45
N LEU A 6 -20.93 15.88 -17.79
CA LEU A 6 -19.54 16.25 -18.03
C LEU A 6 -19.14 15.84 -19.43
N ASP A 7 -18.81 16.80 -20.29
CA ASP A 7 -18.51 16.58 -21.71
C ASP A 7 -19.53 15.67 -22.40
N GLY A 8 -20.82 15.92 -22.14
CA GLY A 8 -21.96 15.16 -22.68
C GLY A 8 -22.27 13.83 -21.96
N LYS A 9 -21.40 13.33 -21.06
CA LYS A 9 -21.66 12.11 -20.26
C LYS A 9 -22.47 12.44 -19.01
N THR A 10 -23.56 11.74 -18.77
CA THR A 10 -24.36 11.88 -17.54
C THR A 10 -23.71 11.11 -16.40
N LEU A 11 -23.38 11.79 -15.31
CA LEU A 11 -22.73 11.26 -14.12
C LEU A 11 -23.62 11.43 -12.90
N PRO A 12 -23.79 10.41 -12.08
CA PRO A 12 -24.41 10.54 -10.75
C PRO A 12 -23.43 11.18 -9.78
N PHE A 13 -23.98 11.89 -8.78
CA PHE A 13 -23.18 12.43 -7.69
C PHE A 13 -23.92 12.32 -6.35
N GLU A 14 -23.16 12.38 -5.25
CA GLU A 14 -23.70 12.43 -3.89
C GLU A 14 -23.84 13.90 -3.42
N PRO A 15 -24.84 14.22 -2.59
CA PRO A 15 -24.96 15.55 -2.01
C PRO A 15 -23.67 15.99 -1.31
N GLY A 16 -23.15 17.15 -1.69
CA GLY A 16 -21.88 17.68 -1.17
C GLY A 16 -20.65 17.33 -2.01
N ASP A 17 -20.77 16.50 -3.05
CA ASP A 17 -19.66 16.29 -3.97
C ASP A 17 -19.36 17.54 -4.78
N THR A 18 -18.07 17.84 -4.93
CA THR A 18 -17.61 18.78 -5.96
C THR A 18 -17.60 18.08 -7.33
N ILE A 19 -17.58 18.88 -8.41
CA ILE A 19 -17.55 18.35 -9.79
C ILE A 19 -16.41 17.34 -9.96
N ILE A 20 -15.19 17.65 -9.48
CA ILE A 20 -14.04 16.74 -9.59
C ILE A 20 -14.21 15.47 -8.76
N ARG A 21 -14.82 15.55 -7.55
CA ARG A 21 -15.05 14.38 -6.71
C ARG A 21 -16.07 13.43 -7.34
N ALA A 22 -17.15 13.98 -7.91
CA ALA A 22 -18.15 13.19 -8.60
C ALA A 22 -17.58 12.50 -9.86
N ALA A 23 -16.76 13.21 -10.64
CA ALA A 23 -16.05 12.65 -11.80
C ALA A 23 -15.07 11.54 -11.37
N TRP A 24 -14.24 11.78 -10.36
CA TRP A 24 -13.29 10.82 -9.82
C TRP A 24 -13.94 9.51 -9.36
N ARG A 25 -15.09 9.59 -8.66
CA ARG A 25 -15.86 8.38 -8.25
C ARG A 25 -16.33 7.53 -9.43
N GLN A 26 -16.46 8.12 -10.59
CA GLN A 26 -16.82 7.43 -11.84
C GLN A 26 -15.61 7.04 -12.70
N GLY A 27 -14.38 7.17 -12.16
CA GLY A 27 -13.16 6.87 -12.88
C GLY A 27 -12.83 7.87 -14.00
N ILE A 28 -13.38 9.09 -13.94
CA ILE A 28 -13.10 10.16 -14.91
C ILE A 28 -12.15 11.16 -14.26
N GLU A 29 -10.96 11.30 -14.84
CA GLU A 29 -9.98 12.27 -14.39
C GLU A 29 -10.28 13.66 -14.96
N ILE A 30 -10.35 14.67 -14.09
CA ILE A 30 -10.22 16.09 -14.45
C ILE A 30 -8.81 16.51 -14.01
N PRO A 31 -7.96 17.02 -14.92
CA PRO A 31 -6.57 17.35 -14.64
C PRO A 31 -6.40 18.26 -13.41
N HIS A 32 -5.46 17.92 -12.52
CA HIS A 32 -5.26 18.65 -11.27
C HIS A 32 -3.90 18.35 -10.64
N TYR A 33 -3.35 19.34 -9.89
CA TYR A 33 -2.17 19.13 -9.06
C TYR A 33 -2.48 19.23 -7.57
N CYS A 34 -3.27 20.22 -7.15
CA CYS A 34 -3.47 20.51 -5.73
C CYS A 34 -4.59 19.66 -5.08
N TRP A 35 -5.57 19.22 -5.83
CA TRP A 35 -6.66 18.39 -5.30
C TRP A 35 -6.20 16.95 -5.02
N HIS A 36 -6.72 16.37 -3.94
CA HIS A 36 -6.58 14.97 -3.58
C HIS A 36 -7.86 14.53 -2.87
N PRO A 37 -8.42 13.32 -3.16
CA PRO A 37 -9.71 12.90 -2.61
C PRO A 37 -9.75 12.84 -1.08
N GLY A 38 -8.61 12.62 -0.43
CA GLY A 38 -8.48 12.54 1.03
C GLY A 38 -8.07 13.84 1.72
N LEU A 39 -7.93 14.97 1.01
CA LEU A 39 -7.48 16.26 1.57
C LEU A 39 -8.48 17.36 1.24
N SER A 40 -8.39 18.48 1.96
CA SER A 40 -9.11 19.71 1.64
C SER A 40 -8.76 20.22 0.24
N ALA A 41 -9.64 21.00 -0.39
CA ALA A 41 -9.43 21.54 -1.73
C ALA A 41 -8.99 23.01 -1.68
N PRO A 42 -7.71 23.36 -1.93
CA PRO A 42 -7.22 24.72 -1.85
C PRO A 42 -7.53 25.54 -3.12
N ALA A 43 -7.91 24.91 -4.22
CA ALA A 43 -8.23 25.52 -5.51
C ALA A 43 -7.13 26.44 -6.08
N ASN A 44 -5.84 26.19 -5.76
CA ASN A 44 -4.73 27.09 -6.08
C ASN A 44 -4.03 26.78 -7.42
N CYS A 45 -3.98 25.50 -7.88
CA CYS A 45 -3.25 25.15 -9.10
C CYS A 45 -3.97 25.57 -10.40
N ARG A 46 -5.27 25.71 -10.38
CA ARG A 46 -6.13 26.09 -11.53
C ARG A 46 -6.11 25.10 -12.71
N MET A 47 -5.48 23.94 -12.59
CA MET A 47 -5.47 22.95 -13.66
C MET A 47 -6.85 22.30 -13.87
N CYS A 48 -7.69 22.25 -12.82
CA CYS A 48 -9.04 21.67 -12.86
C CYS A 48 -10.14 22.66 -13.29
N LEU A 49 -9.80 23.73 -14.00
CA LEU A 49 -10.80 24.67 -14.54
C LEU A 49 -11.75 23.94 -15.50
N VAL A 50 -13.04 24.31 -15.41
CA VAL A 50 -14.13 23.84 -16.25
C VAL A 50 -15.04 25.00 -16.63
N ASP A 51 -15.76 24.82 -17.74
CA ASP A 51 -16.77 25.76 -18.23
C ASP A 51 -18.17 25.24 -17.86
N ILE A 52 -18.89 25.98 -17.03
CA ILE A 52 -20.24 25.60 -16.57
C ILE A 52 -21.25 26.30 -17.46
N GLN A 53 -22.04 25.53 -18.18
CA GLN A 53 -23.03 26.05 -19.10
C GLN A 53 -24.26 26.61 -18.33
N PRO A 54 -24.80 27.75 -18.77
CA PRO A 54 -25.99 28.33 -18.13
C PRO A 54 -27.20 27.42 -18.37
N LYS A 55 -28.05 27.30 -17.35
CA LYS A 55 -29.37 26.67 -17.53
C LYS A 55 -30.26 27.56 -18.41
N PRO A 56 -31.27 26.97 -19.08
CA PRO A 56 -32.23 27.76 -19.86
C PRO A 56 -32.79 28.94 -19.06
N GLY A 57 -32.69 30.16 -19.60
CA GLY A 57 -33.11 31.39 -18.94
C GLY A 57 -32.10 32.04 -17.97
N GLN A 58 -30.95 31.42 -17.72
CA GLN A 58 -29.86 32.01 -16.93
C GLN A 58 -28.84 32.71 -17.83
N ARG A 59 -28.24 33.80 -17.32
CA ARG A 59 -27.13 34.45 -18.00
C ARG A 59 -25.85 33.61 -17.86
N PRO A 60 -25.02 33.49 -18.92
CA PRO A 60 -23.71 32.86 -18.82
C PRO A 60 -22.84 33.55 -17.76
N LEU A 61 -22.04 32.77 -17.04
CA LEU A 61 -20.94 33.32 -16.24
C LEU A 61 -19.86 33.81 -17.19
N ALA A 62 -19.69 35.14 -17.27
CA ALA A 62 -18.74 35.77 -18.19
C ALA A 62 -17.81 36.73 -17.46
N LEU A 63 -16.63 36.93 -18.04
CA LEU A 63 -15.66 37.96 -17.67
C LEU A 63 -15.53 38.95 -18.82
N ASP A 64 -15.61 40.25 -18.49
CA ASP A 64 -15.21 41.29 -19.41
C ASP A 64 -13.69 41.36 -19.44
N VAL A 65 -13.11 41.16 -20.60
CA VAL A 65 -11.66 41.18 -20.82
C VAL A 65 -11.33 42.17 -21.93
N LEU A 66 -10.16 42.79 -21.87
CA LEU A 66 -9.58 43.53 -22.98
C LEU A 66 -8.72 42.57 -23.81
N GLU A 67 -9.04 42.41 -25.08
CA GLU A 67 -8.30 41.56 -26.00
C GLU A 67 -7.71 42.38 -27.13
N TRP A 68 -6.42 42.16 -27.45
CA TRP A 68 -5.77 42.83 -28.56
C TRP A 68 -6.41 42.39 -29.87
N ASP A 69 -6.98 43.37 -30.61
CA ASP A 69 -7.46 43.15 -31.97
C ASP A 69 -6.39 43.60 -32.97
N ALA A 70 -5.79 42.63 -33.66
CA ALA A 70 -4.70 42.89 -34.59
C ALA A 70 -5.15 43.72 -35.83
N LYS A 71 -6.44 43.71 -36.15
CA LYS A 71 -7.00 44.52 -37.27
C LYS A 71 -7.27 45.96 -36.86
N ALA A 72 -7.75 46.13 -35.64
CA ALA A 72 -8.01 47.47 -35.09
C ALA A 72 -6.74 48.14 -34.55
N GLY A 73 -5.70 47.33 -34.18
CA GLY A 73 -4.48 47.84 -33.56
C GLY A 73 -4.67 48.32 -32.14
N GLU A 74 -5.72 47.90 -31.44
CA GLU A 74 -6.06 48.31 -30.10
C GLU A 74 -6.69 47.21 -29.27
N TYR A 75 -6.80 47.44 -27.94
CA TYR A 75 -7.49 46.54 -27.04
C TYR A 75 -8.99 46.76 -27.06
N LEU A 76 -9.76 45.76 -27.49
CA LEU A 76 -11.22 45.83 -27.53
C LEU A 76 -11.84 45.02 -26.39
N PRO A 77 -12.96 45.49 -25.78
CA PRO A 77 -13.69 44.73 -24.79
C PRO A 77 -14.31 43.46 -25.42
N ARG A 78 -14.11 42.34 -24.78
CA ARG A 78 -14.68 41.02 -25.14
C ARG A 78 -15.27 40.36 -23.91
N GLN A 79 -16.27 39.53 -24.10
CA GLN A 79 -16.78 38.64 -23.06
C GLN A 79 -16.24 37.22 -23.28
N LYS A 80 -15.65 36.66 -22.22
CA LYS A 80 -15.17 35.27 -22.20
C LYS A 80 -15.85 34.48 -21.09
N PRO A 81 -16.07 33.16 -21.25
CA PRO A 81 -16.58 32.32 -20.18
C PRO A 81 -15.74 32.46 -18.90
N LYS A 82 -16.39 32.61 -17.75
CA LYS A 82 -15.74 32.60 -16.44
C LYS A 82 -15.55 31.16 -16.01
N LEU A 83 -14.38 30.58 -16.29
CA LEU A 83 -14.04 29.23 -15.90
C LEU A 83 -14.01 29.07 -14.37
N GLN A 84 -14.47 27.91 -13.88
CA GLN A 84 -14.59 27.61 -12.47
C GLN A 84 -13.73 26.42 -12.08
N PRO A 85 -13.12 26.38 -10.86
CA PRO A 85 -12.33 25.24 -10.41
C PRO A 85 -13.25 24.07 -10.01
N ALA A 86 -13.21 22.97 -10.75
CA ALA A 86 -14.02 21.78 -10.49
C ALA A 86 -13.80 21.18 -9.08
N CYS A 87 -12.64 21.40 -8.47
CA CYS A 87 -12.32 20.94 -7.13
C CYS A 87 -13.04 21.71 -6.01
N TYR A 88 -13.61 22.87 -6.33
CA TYR A 88 -14.26 23.74 -5.35
C TYR A 88 -15.76 23.91 -5.60
N VAL A 89 -16.20 23.85 -6.86
CA VAL A 89 -17.62 23.99 -7.21
C VAL A 89 -18.37 22.71 -6.92
N ALA A 90 -19.47 22.82 -6.15
CA ALA A 90 -20.35 21.69 -5.88
C ALA A 90 -21.10 21.26 -7.15
N ALA A 91 -21.22 19.96 -7.36
CA ALA A 91 -22.06 19.40 -8.40
C ALA A 91 -23.55 19.69 -8.10
N ALA A 92 -24.33 20.04 -9.13
CA ALA A 92 -25.74 20.35 -8.99
C ALA A 92 -26.57 19.60 -10.05
N ASP A 93 -27.79 19.22 -9.67
CA ASP A 93 -28.69 18.44 -10.54
C ASP A 93 -28.99 19.19 -11.84
N GLY A 94 -28.85 18.49 -12.97
CA GLY A 94 -29.03 19.04 -14.31
C GLY A 94 -27.96 20.06 -14.73
N MET A 95 -26.83 20.18 -13.99
CA MET A 95 -25.70 21.01 -14.40
C MET A 95 -25.06 20.42 -15.65
N GLU A 96 -24.62 21.27 -16.58
CA GLU A 96 -23.81 20.89 -17.73
C GLU A 96 -22.45 21.52 -17.64
N VAL A 97 -21.42 20.68 -17.72
CA VAL A 97 -20.00 21.05 -17.50
C VAL A 97 -19.20 20.61 -18.71
N LEU A 98 -18.45 21.55 -19.29
CA LEU A 98 -17.49 21.27 -20.34
C LEU A 98 -16.08 21.32 -19.77
N ALA A 99 -15.33 20.26 -19.96
CA ALA A 99 -13.94 20.14 -19.57
C ALA A 99 -13.06 20.06 -20.81
N ASP A 100 -12.79 18.87 -21.34
CA ASP A 100 -11.91 18.72 -22.51
C ASP A 100 -12.56 19.11 -23.84
N THR A 101 -13.87 19.20 -23.88
CA THR A 101 -14.63 19.64 -25.07
C THR A 101 -14.67 21.17 -25.21
N SER A 102 -14.27 21.95 -24.20
CA SER A 102 -14.19 23.42 -24.26
C SER A 102 -12.80 23.88 -24.67
N GLU A 103 -12.71 24.63 -25.79
CA GLU A 103 -11.45 25.23 -26.23
C GLU A 103 -10.90 26.22 -25.18
N HIS A 104 -11.78 26.98 -24.52
CA HIS A 104 -11.37 27.90 -23.46
C HIS A 104 -10.72 27.19 -22.27
N VAL A 105 -11.27 26.04 -21.88
CA VAL A 105 -10.69 25.20 -20.81
C VAL A 105 -9.33 24.68 -21.25
N ARG A 106 -9.22 24.10 -22.44
CA ARG A 106 -7.95 23.58 -22.96
C ARG A 106 -6.88 24.68 -23.01
N ARG A 107 -7.23 25.86 -23.49
CA ARG A 107 -6.30 27.00 -23.52
C ARG A 107 -5.88 27.43 -22.10
N ALA A 108 -6.81 27.49 -21.15
CA ALA A 108 -6.48 27.82 -19.77
C ALA A 108 -5.54 26.79 -19.14
N ARG A 109 -5.70 25.49 -19.43
CA ARG A 109 -4.77 24.44 -18.99
C ARG A 109 -3.39 24.57 -19.63
N HIS A 110 -3.33 24.94 -20.92
CA HIS A 110 -2.06 25.28 -21.58
C HIS A 110 -1.34 26.42 -20.84
N ASP A 111 -2.06 27.49 -20.52
CA ASP A 111 -1.47 28.64 -19.83
C ASP A 111 -0.99 28.25 -18.42
N VAL A 112 -1.77 27.48 -17.68
CA VAL A 112 -1.37 26.95 -16.35
C VAL A 112 -0.12 26.08 -16.47
N GLN A 113 -0.08 25.18 -17.45
CA GLN A 113 1.06 24.29 -17.66
C GLN A 113 2.32 25.09 -18.02
N GLU A 114 2.21 26.10 -18.85
CA GLU A 114 3.31 27.00 -19.18
C GLU A 114 3.84 27.73 -17.94
N PHE A 115 2.95 28.31 -17.11
CA PHE A 115 3.36 28.98 -15.87
C PHE A 115 4.12 28.06 -14.92
N LEU A 116 3.70 26.80 -14.77
CA LEU A 116 4.39 25.82 -13.94
C LEU A 116 5.77 25.45 -14.50
N LEU A 117 5.94 25.47 -15.82
CA LEU A 117 7.18 25.10 -16.50
C LEU A 117 8.18 26.25 -16.66
N LEU A 118 7.81 27.50 -16.40
CA LEU A 118 8.72 28.65 -16.56
C LEU A 118 10.03 28.47 -15.79
N ASN A 119 9.94 28.05 -14.53
CA ASN A 119 11.09 27.87 -13.64
C ASN A 119 11.37 26.38 -13.32
N HIS A 120 10.60 25.45 -13.89
CA HIS A 120 10.78 24.04 -13.63
C HIS A 120 12.03 23.51 -14.35
N PRO A 121 12.98 22.82 -13.65
CA PRO A 121 14.22 22.35 -14.27
C PRO A 121 13.94 21.16 -15.21
N VAL A 122 14.76 21.03 -16.25
CA VAL A 122 14.72 19.88 -17.17
C VAL A 122 15.49 18.70 -16.54
N ASP A 123 15.09 18.30 -15.35
CA ASP A 123 15.73 17.25 -14.53
C ASP A 123 15.16 15.85 -14.77
N CYS A 124 14.22 15.65 -15.70
CA CYS A 124 13.56 14.36 -15.91
C CYS A 124 14.56 13.17 -16.02
N PRO A 125 15.73 13.30 -16.69
CA PRO A 125 16.70 12.20 -16.76
C PRO A 125 17.28 11.78 -15.41
N ILE A 126 17.30 12.69 -14.40
CA ILE A 126 17.82 12.44 -13.06
C ILE A 126 16.74 12.51 -11.97
N CYS A 127 15.50 12.71 -12.32
CA CYS A 127 14.37 12.80 -11.39
C CYS A 127 13.73 11.41 -11.20
N ASP A 128 13.57 10.96 -9.96
CA ASP A 128 12.96 9.66 -9.67
C ASP A 128 11.48 9.59 -10.04
N GLN A 129 10.78 10.72 -10.10
CA GLN A 129 9.38 10.78 -10.50
C GLN A 129 9.16 10.61 -12.00
N SER A 130 10.22 10.54 -12.80
CA SER A 130 10.10 10.34 -14.25
C SER A 130 9.37 9.04 -14.58
N GLY A 131 8.33 9.13 -15.40
CA GLY A 131 7.46 8.02 -15.78
C GLY A 131 6.22 7.81 -14.88
N GLU A 132 6.10 8.57 -13.78
CA GLU A 132 4.92 8.61 -12.92
C GLU A 132 4.62 10.05 -12.43
N CYS A 133 5.03 11.04 -13.21
CA CYS A 133 4.95 12.47 -12.86
C CYS A 133 3.75 13.12 -13.55
N LYS A 134 2.79 13.63 -12.77
CA LYS A 134 1.62 14.32 -13.32
C LYS A 134 1.98 15.56 -14.15
N LEU A 135 3.15 16.20 -13.89
CA LEU A 135 3.62 17.31 -14.72
C LEU A 135 4.05 16.85 -16.12
N GLN A 136 4.67 15.66 -16.23
CA GLN A 136 4.98 15.06 -17.53
C GLN A 136 3.72 14.64 -18.28
N ASP A 137 2.78 13.96 -17.59
CA ASP A 137 1.56 13.46 -18.19
C ASP A 137 0.73 14.63 -18.77
N TYR A 138 0.48 15.66 -17.95
CA TYR A 138 -0.27 16.84 -18.41
C TYR A 138 0.49 17.71 -19.40
N TRP A 139 1.84 17.61 -19.45
CA TRP A 139 2.59 18.27 -20.51
C TRP A 139 2.34 17.62 -21.88
N LEU A 140 2.16 16.32 -21.96
CA LEU A 140 1.81 15.63 -23.20
C LEU A 140 0.47 16.11 -23.76
N ASP A 141 -0.50 16.41 -22.89
CA ASP A 141 -1.86 16.82 -23.29
C ASP A 141 -2.00 18.34 -23.51
N TYR A 142 -1.32 19.14 -22.68
CA TYR A 142 -1.52 20.59 -22.58
C TYR A 142 -0.22 21.40 -22.64
N GLY A 143 0.92 20.78 -22.84
CA GLY A 143 2.21 21.47 -22.89
C GLY A 143 2.46 22.21 -24.21
N GLN A 144 3.40 23.14 -24.17
CA GLN A 144 3.89 23.85 -25.35
C GLN A 144 5.33 23.41 -25.66
N TYR A 145 5.64 23.21 -26.93
CA TYR A 145 6.97 22.77 -27.36
C TYR A 145 8.01 23.89 -27.36
N GLN A 146 7.57 25.15 -27.37
CA GLN A 146 8.47 26.31 -27.42
C GLN A 146 8.41 27.09 -26.11
N LYS A 147 9.58 27.32 -25.51
CA LYS A 147 9.73 28.21 -24.37
C LYS A 147 9.62 29.66 -24.84
N ARG A 148 8.64 30.41 -24.33
CA ARG A 148 8.44 31.85 -24.63
C ARG A 148 9.20 32.77 -23.70
N MET A 149 9.54 32.33 -22.48
CA MET A 149 10.33 33.09 -21.52
C MET A 149 11.79 33.24 -22.00
N ARG A 150 12.30 34.47 -21.98
CA ARG A 150 13.67 34.81 -22.39
C ARG A 150 14.60 35.00 -21.20
N ASP A 151 14.03 35.26 -20.01
CA ASP A 151 14.79 35.44 -18.79
C ASP A 151 15.31 34.11 -18.24
N GLU A 152 16.37 34.18 -17.43
CA GLU A 152 16.87 33.02 -16.71
C GLU A 152 15.85 32.51 -15.70
N PRO A 153 15.67 31.19 -15.57
CA PRO A 153 14.80 30.62 -14.55
C PRO A 153 15.26 30.96 -13.13
N VAL A 154 14.31 31.12 -12.23
CA VAL A 154 14.60 31.33 -10.82
C VAL A 154 15.12 30.04 -10.20
N HIS A 155 16.34 30.06 -9.65
CA HIS A 155 16.93 28.94 -8.95
C HIS A 155 16.52 28.90 -7.48
N LYS A 156 16.28 27.69 -6.98
CA LYS A 156 15.87 27.42 -5.60
C LYS A 156 16.74 26.31 -5.00
N PRO A 157 16.71 26.12 -3.66
CA PRO A 157 17.47 25.06 -3.02
C PRO A 157 17.11 23.65 -3.56
N LYS A 158 18.13 22.84 -3.83
CA LYS A 158 18.00 21.47 -4.32
C LYS A 158 18.60 20.49 -3.31
N GLY A 159 18.02 19.29 -3.24
CA GLY A 159 18.56 18.21 -2.41
C GLY A 159 18.50 18.48 -0.90
N VAL A 160 17.56 19.30 -0.43
CA VAL A 160 17.39 19.66 0.98
C VAL A 160 16.87 18.48 1.78
N VAL A 161 17.56 18.11 2.85
CA VAL A 161 17.15 17.02 3.73
C VAL A 161 16.11 17.51 4.73
N PHE A 162 14.87 17.03 4.63
CA PHE A 162 13.78 17.42 5.54
C PHE A 162 13.72 16.59 6.82
N GLY A 163 14.38 15.45 6.82
CA GLY A 163 14.41 14.53 7.96
C GLY A 163 15.17 13.24 7.61
N PRO A 164 14.97 12.16 8.36
CA PRO A 164 15.67 10.90 8.09
C PRO A 164 15.28 10.26 6.76
N THR A 165 14.08 10.52 6.26
CA THR A 165 13.44 9.76 5.19
C THR A 165 13.30 10.52 3.88
N ILE A 166 13.12 11.85 3.90
CA ILE A 166 12.70 12.67 2.76
C ILE A 166 13.80 13.63 2.32
N VAL A 167 13.94 13.76 1.00
CA VAL A 167 14.76 14.79 0.32
C VAL A 167 13.84 15.66 -0.52
N TYR A 168 14.00 16.96 -0.40
CA TYR A 168 13.22 17.98 -1.09
C TYR A 168 14.03 18.71 -2.15
N ASP A 169 13.43 18.95 -3.31
CA ASP A 169 13.96 19.77 -4.40
C ASP A 169 12.95 20.91 -4.68
N ALA A 170 13.31 22.13 -4.31
CA ALA A 170 12.41 23.26 -4.41
C ALA A 170 12.15 23.72 -5.84
N GLU A 171 13.10 23.49 -6.78
CA GLU A 171 12.90 23.82 -8.19
C GLU A 171 11.85 22.94 -8.87
N ARG A 172 11.72 21.69 -8.42
CA ARG A 172 10.73 20.74 -8.94
C ARG A 172 9.33 20.94 -8.37
N CYS A 173 9.21 21.75 -7.31
CA CYS A 173 7.95 21.92 -6.59
C CYS A 173 6.97 22.81 -7.38
N VAL A 174 5.75 22.31 -7.61
CA VAL A 174 4.64 23.05 -8.24
C VAL A 174 3.73 23.74 -7.22
N MET A 175 4.16 23.88 -5.98
CA MET A 175 3.46 24.56 -4.88
C MET A 175 1.99 24.14 -4.69
N CYS A 176 1.71 22.85 -4.91
CA CYS A 176 0.35 22.30 -4.79
C CYS A 176 -0.13 22.16 -3.34
N THR A 177 0.74 22.25 -2.37
CA THR A 177 0.48 22.17 -0.92
C THR A 177 -0.09 20.84 -0.41
N ARG A 178 -0.12 19.78 -1.20
CA ARG A 178 -0.63 18.47 -0.74
C ARG A 178 0.14 17.96 0.49
N CYS A 179 1.47 18.06 0.49
CA CYS A 179 2.32 17.60 1.60
C CYS A 179 2.06 18.41 2.89
N VAL A 180 1.92 19.73 2.80
CA VAL A 180 1.60 20.60 3.95
C VAL A 180 0.25 20.23 4.54
N ARG A 181 -0.78 20.13 3.69
CA ARG A 181 -2.14 19.75 4.12
C ARG A 181 -2.19 18.32 4.66
N PHE A 182 -1.48 17.38 4.06
CA PHE A 182 -1.41 16.02 4.56
C PHE A 182 -0.84 15.97 5.98
N MET A 183 0.29 16.66 6.23
CA MET A 183 0.88 16.70 7.57
C MET A 183 -0.04 17.35 8.60
N ALA A 184 -0.74 18.42 8.23
CA ALA A 184 -1.66 19.11 9.12
C ALA A 184 -3.00 18.36 9.32
N GLU A 185 -3.62 17.89 8.25
CA GLU A 185 -4.99 17.35 8.26
C GLU A 185 -5.05 15.88 8.65
N VAL A 186 -4.10 15.07 8.18
CA VAL A 186 -4.11 13.61 8.33
C VAL A 186 -3.11 13.14 9.38
N ALA A 187 -1.83 13.49 9.22
CA ALA A 187 -0.79 13.10 10.18
C ALA A 187 -0.90 13.81 11.53
N LYS A 188 -1.70 14.92 11.60
CA LYS A 188 -1.87 15.75 12.80
C LYS A 188 -0.54 16.30 13.34
N ASP A 189 0.43 16.46 12.47
CA ASP A 189 1.76 16.99 12.75
C ASP A 189 2.11 18.08 11.73
N PRO A 190 1.71 19.36 11.95
CA PRO A 190 1.93 20.47 11.00
C PRO A 190 3.40 20.90 11.00
N VAL A 191 4.29 20.03 10.58
CA VAL A 191 5.75 20.25 10.53
C VAL A 191 6.19 20.90 9.22
N LEU A 192 5.38 20.84 8.16
CA LEU A 192 5.66 21.48 6.88
C LEU A 192 4.85 22.77 6.73
N ASP A 193 5.49 23.80 6.18
CA ASP A 193 4.86 25.08 5.88
C ASP A 193 5.47 25.67 4.61
N MET A 194 4.96 26.84 4.22
CA MET A 194 5.46 27.60 3.07
C MET A 194 6.15 28.88 3.54
N ARG A 195 7.23 29.24 2.90
CA ARG A 195 7.85 30.55 3.05
C ARG A 195 7.98 31.24 1.70
N GLU A 196 8.20 32.54 1.72
CA GLU A 196 8.27 33.42 0.56
C GLU A 196 6.95 33.47 -0.24
N ARG A 197 6.98 34.12 -1.39
CA ARG A 197 5.84 34.23 -2.31
C ARG A 197 6.31 34.44 -3.75
N GLY A 198 5.38 34.32 -4.69
CA GLY A 198 5.69 34.43 -6.11
C GLY A 198 6.66 33.34 -6.55
N SER A 199 7.63 33.70 -7.36
CA SER A 199 8.63 32.77 -7.90
C SER A 199 9.59 32.18 -6.86
N LEU A 200 9.73 32.82 -5.70
CA LEU A 200 10.61 32.36 -4.60
C LEU A 200 9.90 31.46 -3.59
N ASN A 201 8.59 31.26 -3.74
CA ASN A 201 7.81 30.42 -2.82
C ASN A 201 8.35 28.99 -2.75
N GLU A 202 8.53 28.45 -1.55
CA GLU A 202 9.04 27.09 -1.31
C GLU A 202 8.43 26.46 -0.06
N ILE A 203 8.48 25.13 0.01
CA ILE A 203 8.10 24.37 1.19
C ILE A 203 9.30 24.30 2.15
N ILE A 204 9.03 24.48 3.43
CA ILE A 204 10.03 24.38 4.49
C ILE A 204 9.58 23.43 5.58
N VAL A 205 10.54 22.92 6.34
CA VAL A 205 10.29 22.34 7.66
C VAL A 205 10.23 23.47 8.67
N ALA A 206 9.23 23.48 9.55
CA ALA A 206 9.06 24.50 10.58
C ALA A 206 10.35 24.63 11.43
N PRO A 207 10.78 25.85 11.77
CA PRO A 207 12.02 26.07 12.53
C PRO A 207 12.07 25.26 13.82
N GLY A 208 13.20 24.57 14.05
CA GLY A 208 13.40 23.71 15.22
C GLY A 208 12.70 22.35 15.15
N ARG A 209 12.00 22.04 14.07
CA ARG A 209 11.31 20.77 13.84
C ARG A 209 12.09 19.92 12.82
N ARG A 210 11.71 18.64 12.73
CA ARG A 210 12.20 17.70 11.69
C ARG A 210 11.00 16.94 11.15
N LEU A 211 11.06 16.53 9.89
CA LEU A 211 10.07 15.63 9.30
C LEU A 211 10.49 14.19 9.62
N ASP A 212 10.13 13.69 10.82
CA ASP A 212 10.55 12.40 11.36
C ASP A 212 9.45 11.62 12.09
N GLY A 213 8.19 11.98 11.86
CA GLY A 213 7.02 11.24 12.34
C GLY A 213 6.77 9.93 11.58
N HIS A 214 5.66 9.25 11.89
CA HIS A 214 5.29 7.94 11.35
C HIS A 214 4.64 7.97 9.95
N TYR A 215 4.51 9.15 9.31
CA TYR A 215 3.81 9.33 8.03
C TYR A 215 4.60 10.17 7.02
N THR A 216 5.92 10.20 7.15
CA THR A 216 6.77 11.07 6.34
C THR A 216 6.83 10.64 4.87
N PHE A 217 6.81 9.33 4.59
CA PHE A 217 6.77 8.78 3.22
C PHE A 217 5.52 9.20 2.45
N MET A 218 4.42 9.46 3.16
CA MET A 218 3.19 9.93 2.52
C MET A 218 3.36 11.32 1.90
N THR A 219 4.33 12.13 2.35
CA THR A 219 4.60 13.45 1.74
C THR A 219 5.15 13.31 0.31
N GLU A 220 5.93 12.27 0.05
CA GLU A 220 6.38 11.90 -1.30
C GLU A 220 5.22 11.34 -2.11
N HIS A 221 4.46 10.40 -1.55
CA HIS A 221 3.37 9.74 -2.27
C HIS A 221 2.27 10.72 -2.73
N VAL A 222 1.90 11.71 -1.90
CA VAL A 222 0.91 12.74 -2.30
C VAL A 222 1.49 13.81 -3.21
N CYS A 223 2.82 13.87 -3.38
CA CYS A 223 3.47 14.84 -4.24
C CYS A 223 3.25 14.48 -5.71
N PRO A 224 2.63 15.35 -6.53
CA PRO A 224 2.33 15.01 -7.93
C PRO A 224 3.57 15.09 -8.84
N VAL A 225 4.72 15.50 -8.32
CA VAL A 225 5.97 15.74 -9.05
C VAL A 225 7.16 15.24 -8.23
N GLY A 226 8.36 15.21 -8.81
CA GLY A 226 9.58 14.77 -8.13
C GLY A 226 10.23 15.79 -7.18
N ALA A 227 9.41 16.62 -6.51
CA ALA A 227 9.92 17.58 -5.54
C ALA A 227 10.25 16.94 -4.19
N LEU A 228 9.44 16.00 -3.72
CA LEU A 228 9.69 15.19 -2.54
C LEU A 228 10.01 13.77 -2.97
N THR A 229 11.11 13.22 -2.51
CA THR A 229 11.56 11.86 -2.82
C THR A 229 12.01 11.15 -1.56
N THR A 230 11.73 9.86 -1.44
CA THR A 230 12.17 9.06 -0.30
C THR A 230 13.63 8.62 -0.49
N LYS A 231 14.46 8.76 0.53
CA LYS A 231 15.85 8.24 0.52
C LYS A 231 15.88 6.74 0.26
N ASP A 232 14.81 6.03 0.64
CA ASP A 232 14.72 4.59 0.48
C ASP A 232 14.62 4.16 -0.99
N PHE A 233 13.82 4.84 -1.81
CA PHE A 233 13.62 4.49 -3.22
C PHE A 233 14.52 5.29 -4.17
N ARG A 234 14.95 6.49 -3.77
CA ARG A 234 15.71 7.42 -4.62
C ARG A 234 16.89 6.74 -5.31
N PHE A 235 16.95 6.85 -6.64
CA PHE A 235 17.99 6.33 -7.53
C PHE A 235 18.15 4.80 -7.55
N LYS A 236 17.17 4.04 -7.04
CA LYS A 236 17.23 2.58 -7.06
C LYS A 236 16.71 1.94 -8.34
N ALA A 237 15.62 2.45 -8.87
CA ALA A 237 15.02 1.91 -10.08
C ALA A 237 14.21 2.97 -10.84
N ARG A 238 14.04 2.77 -12.16
CA ARG A 238 13.11 3.53 -12.97
C ARG A 238 11.79 2.80 -13.03
N VAL A 239 10.68 3.54 -12.87
CA VAL A 239 9.33 2.98 -12.73
C VAL A 239 8.89 2.14 -13.91
N TRP A 240 9.32 2.45 -15.14
CA TRP A 240 9.00 1.67 -16.34
C TRP A 240 9.64 0.27 -16.39
N PHE A 241 10.57 -0.03 -15.51
CA PHE A 241 11.11 -1.37 -15.31
C PHE A 241 10.35 -2.17 -14.24
N LEU A 242 9.51 -1.50 -13.47
CA LEU A 242 8.78 -2.10 -12.37
C LEU A 242 7.42 -2.61 -12.83
N ARG A 243 6.99 -3.70 -12.21
CA ARG A 243 5.60 -4.17 -12.21
C ARG A 243 5.01 -3.94 -10.84
N THR A 244 3.69 -3.91 -10.79
CA THR A 244 2.94 -3.69 -9.55
C THR A 244 2.05 -4.89 -9.27
N ALA A 245 2.12 -5.42 -8.04
CA ALA A 245 1.20 -6.42 -7.52
C ALA A 245 0.35 -5.82 -6.39
N ARG A 246 -0.91 -6.25 -6.29
CA ARG A 246 -1.78 -5.87 -5.17
C ARG A 246 -1.37 -6.65 -3.93
N ALA A 247 -1.09 -5.94 -2.85
CA ALA A 247 -0.61 -6.51 -1.60
C ALA A 247 -1.43 -6.03 -0.40
N VAL A 248 -1.25 -6.75 0.71
CA VAL A 248 -1.73 -6.36 2.04
C VAL A 248 -0.50 -6.13 2.91
N CYS A 249 -0.41 -4.98 3.53
CA CYS A 249 0.69 -4.64 4.43
C CYS A 249 0.71 -5.59 5.64
N GLN A 250 1.89 -6.13 5.94
CA GLN A 250 2.10 -7.07 7.05
C GLN A 250 2.49 -6.39 8.36
N GLY A 251 2.58 -5.06 8.41
CA GLY A 251 3.11 -4.32 9.56
C GLY A 251 2.21 -4.32 10.79
N CYS A 252 0.89 -4.43 10.64
CA CYS A 252 -0.06 -4.47 11.76
C CYS A 252 -1.46 -4.95 11.33
N ALA A 253 -2.35 -5.13 12.32
CA ALA A 253 -3.72 -5.63 12.11
C ALA A 253 -4.66 -4.67 11.35
N THR A 254 -4.25 -3.45 11.03
CA THR A 254 -4.99 -2.60 10.08
C THR A 254 -5.03 -3.25 8.71
N GLY A 255 -3.97 -3.96 8.31
CA GLY A 255 -3.90 -4.65 7.02
C GLY A 255 -4.11 -3.69 5.85
N CYS A 256 -3.37 -2.59 5.80
CA CYS A 256 -3.48 -1.58 4.74
C CYS A 256 -3.35 -2.21 3.36
N ASN A 257 -4.20 -1.77 2.44
CA ASN A 257 -4.05 -2.13 1.03
C ASN A 257 -2.85 -1.41 0.46
N ALA A 258 -2.01 -2.13 -0.26
CA ALA A 258 -0.79 -1.61 -0.85
C ALA A 258 -0.61 -2.09 -2.29
N HIS A 259 0.17 -1.34 -3.04
CA HIS A 259 0.83 -1.75 -4.26
C HIS A 259 2.29 -2.09 -3.93
N LEU A 260 2.73 -3.29 -4.31
CA LEU A 260 4.13 -3.69 -4.23
C LEU A 260 4.77 -3.54 -5.61
N ASP A 261 5.68 -2.58 -5.73
CA ASP A 261 6.45 -2.39 -6.95
C ASP A 261 7.70 -3.27 -6.94
N TYR A 262 7.88 -4.08 -7.98
CA TYR A 262 8.97 -5.04 -8.12
C TYR A 262 9.50 -5.12 -9.55
N ASP A 263 10.77 -5.48 -9.70
CA ASP A 263 11.37 -5.77 -11.01
C ASP A 263 11.40 -7.30 -11.24
N PRO A 264 10.61 -7.82 -12.20
CA PRO A 264 10.57 -9.26 -12.47
C PRO A 264 11.89 -9.81 -13.01
N ARG A 265 12.78 -8.98 -13.57
CA ARG A 265 14.09 -9.40 -14.12
C ARG A 265 15.08 -9.73 -13.02
N SER A 266 15.09 -8.90 -11.95
CA SER A 266 15.95 -9.10 -10.77
C SER A 266 15.25 -9.88 -9.65
N ASN A 267 13.98 -10.20 -9.81
CA ASN A 267 13.13 -10.83 -8.79
C ASN A 267 13.15 -10.07 -7.45
N ARG A 268 13.12 -8.73 -7.50
CA ARG A 268 13.31 -7.87 -6.34
C ARG A 268 12.15 -6.89 -6.15
N ALA A 269 11.66 -6.78 -4.91
CA ALA A 269 10.73 -5.73 -4.47
C ALA A 269 11.51 -4.45 -4.16
N TYR A 270 10.94 -3.30 -4.51
CA TYR A 270 11.60 -1.99 -4.41
C TYR A 270 10.88 -1.02 -3.48
N ARG A 271 9.55 -1.05 -3.43
CA ARG A 271 8.78 -0.17 -2.53
C ARG A 271 7.34 -0.64 -2.37
N TYR A 272 6.71 -0.22 -1.29
CA TYR A 272 5.25 -0.16 -1.17
C TYR A 272 4.74 1.24 -1.53
N ARG A 273 3.55 1.26 -2.14
CA ARG A 273 2.72 2.46 -2.27
C ARG A 273 1.32 2.17 -1.73
N PRO A 274 0.63 3.11 -1.06
CA PRO A 274 -0.75 2.90 -0.66
C PRO A 274 -1.64 2.62 -1.87
N ARG A 275 -2.60 1.72 -1.68
CA ARG A 275 -3.69 1.44 -2.61
C ARG A 275 -5.00 1.84 -1.94
N ASP A 276 -5.77 2.65 -2.65
CA ASP A 276 -7.00 3.23 -2.13
C ASP A 276 -7.99 2.17 -1.66
N ASN A 277 -8.44 2.28 -0.42
CA ASN A 277 -9.53 1.51 0.14
C ASN A 277 -10.18 2.29 1.29
N GLU A 278 -11.33 2.95 1.01
CA GLU A 278 -12.03 3.77 1.99
C GLU A 278 -12.37 3.05 3.29
N LYS A 279 -12.61 1.72 3.23
CA LYS A 279 -13.03 0.90 4.38
C LYS A 279 -11.86 0.46 5.26
N VAL A 280 -10.64 0.44 4.73
CA VAL A 280 -9.42 -0.05 5.43
C VAL A 280 -8.50 1.11 5.80
N ASN A 281 -7.78 1.63 4.84
CA ASN A 281 -6.71 2.62 5.01
C ASN A 281 -6.99 3.95 4.27
N LYS A 282 -8.19 4.12 3.71
CA LYS A 282 -8.50 5.26 2.84
C LYS A 282 -7.46 5.38 1.73
N PHE A 283 -6.56 6.36 1.82
CA PHE A 283 -5.50 6.66 0.84
C PHE A 283 -4.08 6.55 1.45
N TRP A 284 -3.94 6.04 2.68
CA TRP A 284 -2.76 6.28 3.50
C TRP A 284 -2.06 4.99 3.93
N MET A 285 -0.74 5.10 4.20
CA MET A 285 0.06 4.10 4.89
C MET A 285 1.03 4.80 5.86
N CYS A 286 1.45 4.10 6.92
CA CYS A 286 2.52 4.58 7.79
C CYS A 286 3.90 4.21 7.24
N ASP A 287 4.93 4.89 7.71
CA ASP A 287 6.32 4.71 7.26
C ASP A 287 6.82 3.28 7.52
N GLU A 288 6.53 2.73 8.71
CA GLU A 288 6.87 1.35 9.05
C GLU A 288 6.21 0.35 8.09
N GLY A 289 4.92 0.59 7.76
CA GLY A 289 4.20 -0.22 6.79
C GLY A 289 4.80 -0.11 5.40
N MET A 290 5.13 1.09 4.93
CA MET A 290 5.74 1.30 3.63
C MET A 290 7.14 0.68 3.52
N LEU A 291 7.90 0.63 4.61
CA LEU A 291 9.23 0.00 4.66
C LEU A 291 9.19 -1.52 4.82
N SER A 292 8.06 -2.10 5.23
CA SER A 292 7.95 -3.54 5.48
C SER A 292 8.13 -4.41 4.22
N TYR A 293 8.11 -3.82 3.02
CA TYR A 293 8.44 -4.55 1.79
C TYR A 293 9.83 -5.19 1.83
N LYS A 294 10.77 -4.65 2.63
CA LYS A 294 12.13 -5.18 2.78
C LYS A 294 12.16 -6.59 3.35
N GLU A 295 11.18 -6.91 4.19
CA GLU A 295 11.01 -8.26 4.74
C GLU A 295 10.84 -9.34 3.65
N ALA A 296 10.45 -8.97 2.42
CA ALA A 296 10.43 -9.91 1.30
C ALA A 296 11.83 -10.50 1.00
N HIS A 297 12.89 -9.80 1.38
CA HIS A 297 14.28 -10.18 1.11
C HIS A 297 15.14 -10.33 2.36
N ASP A 298 14.86 -9.58 3.42
CA ASP A 298 15.70 -9.51 4.62
C ASP A 298 15.32 -10.61 5.63
N GLY A 299 16.32 -11.19 6.30
CA GLY A 299 16.11 -12.17 7.37
C GLY A 299 15.43 -13.49 6.94
N ARG A 300 15.58 -13.85 5.66
CA ARG A 300 14.89 -14.98 5.04
C ARG A 300 15.57 -16.32 5.35
N ILE A 301 14.73 -17.33 5.58
CA ILE A 301 15.14 -18.74 5.64
C ILE A 301 15.00 -19.32 4.24
N LEU A 302 16.12 -19.68 3.61
CA LEU A 302 16.18 -20.06 2.20
C LEU A 302 16.44 -21.57 1.98
N GLU A 303 16.85 -22.28 3.04
CA GLU A 303 17.17 -23.72 2.98
C GLU A 303 16.72 -24.41 4.27
N PRO A 304 16.42 -25.74 4.20
CA PRO A 304 16.09 -26.51 5.38
C PRO A 304 17.30 -26.67 6.30
N LYS A 305 17.06 -26.73 7.62
CA LYS A 305 18.11 -26.99 8.62
C LYS A 305 17.67 -28.10 9.56
N VAL A 306 18.62 -28.97 9.94
CA VAL A 306 18.47 -29.94 11.01
C VAL A 306 19.50 -29.61 12.09
N ARG A 307 19.05 -29.37 13.32
CA ARG A 307 19.90 -28.93 14.46
C ARG A 307 20.82 -27.77 14.09
N GLY A 308 20.29 -26.79 13.36
CA GLY A 308 21.00 -25.62 12.90
C GLY A 308 21.90 -25.81 11.66
N VAL A 309 22.08 -27.03 11.19
CA VAL A 309 22.92 -27.35 10.02
C VAL A 309 22.06 -27.45 8.76
N ALA A 310 22.46 -26.72 7.70
CA ALA A 310 21.81 -26.76 6.39
C ALA A 310 21.78 -28.18 5.81
N THR A 311 20.65 -28.56 5.20
CA THR A 311 20.45 -29.90 4.68
C THR A 311 19.48 -29.92 3.49
N SER A 312 19.28 -31.09 2.87
CA SER A 312 18.25 -31.26 1.85
C SER A 312 16.85 -31.42 2.47
N ALA A 313 15.82 -31.08 1.70
CA ALA A 313 14.43 -31.24 2.13
C ALA A 313 14.10 -32.69 2.49
N GLY A 314 14.64 -33.68 1.73
CA GLY A 314 14.45 -35.10 2.03
C GLY A 314 15.00 -35.48 3.41
N LYS A 315 16.25 -35.10 3.71
CA LYS A 315 16.86 -35.41 5.02
C LYS A 315 16.12 -34.68 6.17
N ALA A 316 15.62 -33.46 5.94
CA ALA A 316 14.81 -32.77 6.93
C ALA A 316 13.49 -33.51 7.22
N LEU A 317 12.83 -34.03 6.19
CA LEU A 317 11.60 -34.85 6.34
C LEU A 317 11.87 -36.21 6.99
N ASP A 318 13.01 -36.86 6.70
CA ASP A 318 13.42 -38.11 7.36
C ASP A 318 13.68 -37.85 8.87
N GLU A 319 14.31 -36.74 9.22
CA GLU A 319 14.49 -36.36 10.63
C GLU A 319 13.13 -36.09 11.32
N ILE A 320 12.18 -35.43 10.67
CA ILE A 320 10.82 -35.25 11.21
C ILE A 320 10.18 -36.59 11.49
N LYS A 321 10.26 -37.56 10.56
CA LYS A 321 9.76 -38.90 10.77
C LYS A 321 10.42 -39.58 11.96
N THR A 322 11.72 -39.41 12.14
CA THR A 322 12.49 -39.99 13.24
C THR A 322 12.08 -39.39 14.59
N VAL A 323 12.03 -38.07 14.71
CA VAL A 323 11.73 -37.40 16.00
C VAL A 323 10.26 -37.57 16.41
N PHE A 324 9.34 -37.80 15.49
CA PHE A 324 7.92 -38.05 15.79
C PHE A 324 7.56 -39.54 15.89
N ALA A 325 8.51 -40.46 15.71
CA ALA A 325 8.25 -41.91 15.78
C ALA A 325 7.72 -42.29 17.18
N GLY A 326 6.51 -42.89 17.22
CA GLY A 326 5.89 -43.34 18.47
C GLY A 326 5.33 -42.22 19.38
N VAL A 327 5.32 -40.96 18.92
CA VAL A 327 4.80 -39.85 19.70
C VAL A 327 3.26 -39.86 19.68
N ALA A 328 2.66 -39.85 20.86
CA ALA A 328 1.20 -39.83 20.97
C ALA A 328 0.64 -38.47 20.51
N PRO A 329 -0.47 -38.43 19.75
CA PRO A 329 -1.08 -37.17 19.29
C PRO A 329 -1.41 -36.16 20.43
N GLY A 330 -1.75 -36.65 21.61
CA GLY A 330 -2.05 -35.85 22.79
C GLY A 330 -0.87 -35.06 23.35
N SER A 331 0.38 -35.43 23.03
CA SER A 331 1.61 -34.75 23.44
C SER A 331 2.19 -33.86 22.33
N VAL A 332 1.53 -33.77 21.20
CA VAL A 332 1.90 -32.85 20.11
C VAL A 332 1.09 -31.57 20.19
N ALA A 333 1.75 -30.42 20.07
CA ALA A 333 1.11 -29.13 19.88
C ALA A 333 1.30 -28.60 18.45
N ILE A 334 0.30 -27.90 17.96
CA ILE A 334 0.39 -27.08 16.73
C ILE A 334 0.33 -25.60 17.09
N VAL A 335 1.21 -24.82 16.49
CA VAL A 335 1.30 -23.38 16.72
C VAL A 335 1.00 -22.66 15.42
N LEU A 336 -0.17 -22.03 15.35
CA LEU A 336 -0.61 -21.17 14.25
C LEU A 336 0.10 -19.82 14.34
N SER A 337 0.18 -19.11 13.22
CA SER A 337 0.88 -17.82 13.17
C SER A 337 0.00 -16.69 12.63
N ALA A 338 -0.10 -15.62 13.41
CA ALA A 338 -0.80 -14.40 13.01
C ALA A 338 -0.08 -13.60 11.89
N GLU A 339 1.13 -13.99 11.52
CA GLU A 339 1.90 -13.39 10.41
C GLU A 339 1.68 -14.10 9.06
N HIS A 340 1.18 -15.35 9.08
CA HIS A 340 0.99 -16.15 7.88
C HIS A 340 -0.42 -16.00 7.30
N SER A 341 -0.57 -16.43 6.04
CA SER A 341 -1.85 -16.38 5.35
C SER A 341 -2.91 -17.24 6.05
N LEU A 342 -4.16 -16.97 5.74
CA LEU A 342 -5.28 -17.76 6.23
C LEU A 342 -5.16 -19.22 5.75
N GLU A 343 -4.72 -19.40 4.51
CA GLU A 343 -4.53 -20.70 3.87
C GLU A 343 -3.44 -21.54 4.55
N ASP A 344 -2.31 -20.92 4.91
CA ASP A 344 -1.22 -21.63 5.61
C ASP A 344 -1.68 -22.08 7.01
N ASN A 345 -2.35 -21.20 7.72
CA ASN A 345 -2.91 -21.48 9.05
C ASN A 345 -3.98 -22.57 8.98
N TRP A 346 -4.86 -22.52 7.97
CA TRP A 346 -5.87 -23.55 7.78
C TRP A 346 -5.23 -24.93 7.53
N ALA A 347 -4.22 -24.99 6.67
CA ALA A 347 -3.52 -26.23 6.36
C ALA A 347 -2.91 -26.86 7.62
N LEU A 348 -2.26 -26.04 8.47
CA LEU A 348 -1.69 -26.53 9.73
C LEU A 348 -2.78 -26.95 10.73
N TYR A 349 -3.85 -26.16 10.84
CA TYR A 349 -4.97 -26.48 11.73
C TYR A 349 -5.67 -27.79 11.35
N GLU A 350 -6.00 -27.98 10.07
CA GLU A 350 -6.64 -29.22 9.58
C GLU A 350 -5.70 -30.43 9.75
N PHE A 351 -4.44 -30.29 9.37
CA PHE A 351 -3.45 -31.34 9.59
C PHE A 351 -3.34 -31.71 11.07
N GLY A 352 -3.14 -30.75 11.96
CA GLY A 352 -2.90 -31.02 13.36
C GLY A 352 -4.11 -31.57 14.10
N THR A 353 -5.32 -31.04 13.81
CA THR A 353 -6.52 -31.41 14.57
C THR A 353 -7.30 -32.57 13.95
N VAL A 354 -7.39 -32.64 12.61
CA VAL A 354 -8.18 -33.65 11.92
C VAL A 354 -7.37 -34.89 11.59
N LEU A 355 -6.18 -34.72 11.00
CA LEU A 355 -5.34 -35.85 10.58
C LEU A 355 -4.52 -36.42 11.73
N LEU A 356 -3.76 -35.55 12.44
CA LEU A 356 -2.92 -35.98 13.57
C LEU A 356 -3.73 -36.24 14.84
N GLY A 357 -4.89 -35.58 15.02
CA GLY A 357 -5.76 -35.74 16.19
C GLY A 357 -5.31 -34.98 17.43
N SER A 358 -4.43 -33.99 17.30
CA SER A 358 -4.02 -33.14 18.42
C SER A 358 -5.14 -32.18 18.86
N LYS A 359 -5.28 -31.99 20.19
CA LYS A 359 -6.16 -30.98 20.79
C LYS A 359 -5.40 -29.74 21.28
N ASN A 360 -4.07 -29.75 21.15
CA ASN A 360 -3.18 -28.70 21.65
C ASN A 360 -2.90 -27.67 20.56
N VAL A 361 -3.77 -26.69 20.45
CA VAL A 361 -3.68 -25.61 19.44
C VAL A 361 -3.32 -24.32 20.11
N TYR A 362 -2.27 -23.67 19.63
CA TYR A 362 -1.77 -22.38 20.12
C TYR A 362 -1.58 -21.40 18.98
N VAL A 363 -1.45 -20.12 19.32
CA VAL A 363 -1.19 -19.05 18.35
C VAL A 363 0.01 -18.23 18.76
N THR A 364 0.88 -17.94 17.80
CA THR A 364 2.01 -17.04 17.92
C THR A 364 1.86 -15.83 17.00
N GLY A 365 2.74 -14.84 17.17
CA GLY A 365 2.85 -13.66 16.36
C GLY A 365 3.83 -12.66 16.96
N ARG A 366 3.90 -11.48 16.39
CA ARG A 366 4.68 -10.36 16.91
C ARG A 366 4.03 -9.80 18.18
N ARG A 367 4.84 -9.22 19.07
CA ARG A 367 4.36 -8.48 20.24
C ARG A 367 3.59 -7.23 19.81
N ASP A 368 2.66 -6.80 20.67
CA ASP A 368 2.03 -5.49 20.57
C ASP A 368 3.08 -4.37 20.54
N GLY A 369 2.78 -3.29 19.81
CA GLY A 369 3.70 -2.18 19.65
C GLY A 369 3.02 -0.83 19.62
N TYR A 370 3.74 0.18 19.15
CA TYR A 370 3.23 1.53 18.96
C TYR A 370 1.91 1.54 18.17
N HIS A 371 0.99 2.40 18.56
CA HIS A 371 -0.30 2.61 17.91
C HIS A 371 -0.71 4.06 17.97
N ASP A 372 -1.59 4.46 17.07
CA ASP A 372 -2.19 5.79 17.04
C ASP A 372 -3.68 5.71 16.68
N ASP A 373 -4.34 6.86 16.66
CA ASP A 373 -5.75 7.00 16.27
C ASP A 373 -5.93 7.25 14.76
N ILE A 374 -4.85 7.24 13.98
CA ILE A 374 -4.88 7.51 12.54
C ILE A 374 -4.99 6.22 11.76
N LEU A 375 -3.98 5.34 11.88
CA LEU A 375 -3.90 4.12 11.08
C LEU A 375 -3.14 2.98 11.75
N ILE A 376 -2.13 3.26 12.58
CA ILE A 376 -1.26 2.24 13.15
C ILE A 376 -1.97 1.48 14.26
N HIS A 377 -2.16 0.18 14.06
CA HIS A 377 -2.80 -0.68 15.06
C HIS A 377 -1.78 -1.20 16.10
N ARG A 378 -2.25 -1.45 17.34
CA ARG A 378 -1.44 -2.00 18.43
C ARG A 378 -0.93 -3.41 18.09
N ASP A 379 -1.82 -4.29 17.66
CA ASP A 379 -1.48 -5.63 17.17
C ASP A 379 -0.64 -5.51 15.88
N LYS A 380 0.59 -6.03 15.93
CA LYS A 380 1.57 -5.97 14.81
C LYS A 380 1.46 -7.13 13.83
N ASN A 381 0.35 -7.85 13.85
CA ASN A 381 0.12 -9.00 12.98
C ASN A 381 -1.03 -8.75 12.01
N ALA A 382 -0.83 -9.04 10.76
CA ALA A 382 -1.82 -8.76 9.71
C ALA A 382 -3.02 -9.72 9.72
N ASN A 383 -2.91 -10.89 10.41
CA ASN A 383 -3.90 -11.96 10.32
C ASN A 383 -4.37 -12.53 11.67
N SER A 384 -4.22 -11.82 12.77
CA SER A 384 -4.68 -12.29 14.10
C SER A 384 -6.17 -12.65 14.09
N THR A 385 -7.00 -11.79 13.50
CA THR A 385 -8.44 -12.03 13.36
C THR A 385 -8.74 -13.27 12.52
N GLY A 386 -7.97 -13.50 11.45
CA GLY A 386 -8.13 -14.67 10.59
C GLY A 386 -7.80 -15.97 11.31
N VAL A 387 -6.71 -15.99 12.07
CA VAL A 387 -6.36 -17.15 12.90
C VAL A 387 -7.43 -17.45 13.92
N GLN A 388 -7.96 -16.42 14.60
CA GLN A 388 -9.05 -16.60 15.56
C GLN A 388 -10.33 -17.13 14.91
N GLN A 389 -10.63 -16.73 13.67
CA GLN A 389 -11.79 -17.26 12.92
C GLN A 389 -11.64 -18.75 12.57
N ILE A 390 -10.40 -19.19 12.22
CA ILE A 390 -10.11 -20.59 11.90
C ILE A 390 -10.13 -21.46 13.16
N ALA A 391 -9.47 -20.99 14.20
CA ALA A 391 -9.20 -21.73 15.43
C ALA A 391 -9.64 -20.93 16.65
N PRO A 392 -10.96 -20.79 16.91
CA PRO A 392 -11.46 -20.00 18.03
C PRO A 392 -11.07 -20.58 19.39
N VAL A 393 -10.66 -21.86 19.43
CA VAL A 393 -10.20 -22.54 20.63
C VAL A 393 -8.68 -22.47 20.84
N ALA A 394 -7.94 -21.84 19.91
CA ALA A 394 -6.50 -21.71 20.01
C ALA A 394 -6.10 -20.88 21.23
N LYS A 395 -5.13 -21.40 21.99
CA LYS A 395 -4.62 -20.77 23.22
C LYS A 395 -3.46 -19.81 22.88
N PRO A 396 -3.23 -18.76 23.63
CA PRO A 396 -2.03 -17.94 23.47
C PRO A 396 -0.75 -18.73 23.77
N LEU A 397 0.35 -18.40 23.06
CA LEU A 397 1.63 -19.13 23.15
C LEU A 397 2.16 -19.27 24.59
N ARG A 398 1.89 -18.32 25.48
CA ARG A 398 2.27 -18.41 26.92
C ARG A 398 1.76 -19.69 27.59
N MET A 399 0.57 -20.17 27.20
CA MET A 399 0.03 -21.42 27.76
C MET A 399 0.75 -22.65 27.24
N LEU A 400 1.41 -22.57 26.07
CA LEU A 400 2.29 -23.65 25.60
C LEU A 400 3.53 -23.77 26.50
N VAL A 401 4.07 -22.67 27.03
CA VAL A 401 5.17 -22.69 28.00
C VAL A 401 4.78 -23.52 29.25
N ASP A 402 3.58 -23.29 29.79
CA ASP A 402 3.07 -24.05 30.93
C ASP A 402 2.85 -25.52 30.60
N ASP A 403 2.37 -25.83 29.40
CA ASP A 403 2.11 -27.21 28.96
C ASP A 403 3.41 -27.97 28.64
N VAL A 404 4.45 -27.31 28.15
CA VAL A 404 5.81 -27.87 27.97
C VAL A 404 6.49 -28.09 29.33
N GLY A 405 6.47 -27.10 30.21
CA GLY A 405 7.06 -27.21 31.56
C GLY A 405 6.44 -28.33 32.38
N ALA A 406 5.16 -28.61 32.20
CA ALA A 406 4.45 -29.72 32.83
C ALA A 406 4.56 -31.06 32.06
N SER A 407 5.36 -31.14 31.00
CA SER A 407 5.54 -32.32 30.15
C SER A 407 4.23 -32.84 29.52
N ARG A 408 3.18 -32.02 29.45
CA ARG A 408 1.95 -32.34 28.72
C ARG A 408 2.13 -32.27 27.21
N VAL A 409 3.01 -31.36 26.77
CA VAL A 409 3.44 -31.20 25.39
C VAL A 409 4.94 -31.46 25.31
N THR A 410 5.35 -32.39 24.46
CA THR A 410 6.75 -32.78 24.22
C THR A 410 7.22 -32.45 22.80
N HIS A 411 6.28 -32.32 21.85
CA HIS A 411 6.57 -32.07 20.44
C HIS A 411 5.71 -30.91 19.93
N VAL A 412 6.31 -30.06 19.09
CA VAL A 412 5.66 -28.87 18.57
C VAL A 412 5.88 -28.78 17.06
N ILE A 413 4.80 -28.55 16.31
CA ILE A 413 4.86 -28.13 14.90
C ILE A 413 4.39 -26.69 14.83
N ALA A 414 5.31 -25.77 14.53
CA ALA A 414 5.07 -24.35 14.54
C ALA A 414 5.11 -23.73 13.14
N LEU A 415 4.18 -22.80 12.89
CA LEU A 415 4.19 -21.91 11.74
C LEU A 415 4.73 -20.55 12.18
N GLY A 416 5.70 -20.00 11.40
CA GLY A 416 6.35 -18.72 11.68
C GLY A 416 7.48 -18.78 12.71
N GLY A 417 8.33 -17.75 12.67
CA GLY A 417 9.50 -17.65 13.55
C GLY A 417 9.28 -16.80 14.80
N ALA A 418 8.26 -15.95 14.84
CA ALA A 418 8.01 -15.02 15.93
C ALA A 418 7.50 -15.71 17.20
N ALA A 419 7.91 -15.20 18.37
CA ALA A 419 7.38 -15.62 19.67
C ALA A 419 7.27 -14.42 20.62
N PRO A 420 6.09 -14.15 21.18
CA PRO A 420 5.91 -13.10 22.18
C PRO A 420 6.34 -13.50 23.60
N VAL A 421 6.90 -14.70 23.76
CA VAL A 421 7.39 -15.28 25.02
C VAL A 421 8.91 -15.42 25.01
N ASP A 422 9.50 -15.78 26.16
CA ASP A 422 10.89 -16.19 26.21
C ASP A 422 11.04 -17.56 25.50
N PRO A 423 11.84 -17.66 24.43
CA PRO A 423 11.98 -18.90 23.69
C PRO A 423 12.62 -20.04 24.52
N GLU A 424 13.52 -19.72 25.45
CA GLU A 424 14.21 -20.74 26.28
C GLU A 424 13.23 -21.58 27.09
N ALA A 425 12.11 -21.00 27.49
CA ALA A 425 11.05 -21.71 28.21
C ALA A 425 10.35 -22.83 27.38
N LEU A 426 10.57 -22.86 26.06
CA LEU A 426 10.09 -23.90 25.16
C LEU A 426 11.18 -24.92 24.80
N GLY A 427 12.41 -24.75 25.29
CA GLY A 427 13.58 -25.56 24.92
C GLY A 427 13.48 -27.05 25.28
N ALA A 428 12.59 -27.45 26.18
CA ALA A 428 12.35 -28.85 26.53
C ALA A 428 11.52 -29.62 25.47
N ALA A 429 10.85 -28.90 24.54
CA ALA A 429 10.06 -29.52 23.49
C ALA A 429 10.87 -29.72 22.20
N THR A 430 10.68 -30.86 21.54
CA THR A 430 11.18 -31.10 20.18
C THR A 430 10.37 -30.29 19.20
N MET A 431 11.02 -29.31 18.54
CA MET A 431 10.33 -28.33 17.69
C MET A 431 10.63 -28.52 16.21
N VAL A 432 9.60 -28.59 15.40
CA VAL A 432 9.62 -28.44 13.93
C VAL A 432 9.00 -27.11 13.57
N THR A 433 9.74 -26.25 12.88
CA THR A 433 9.26 -24.92 12.50
C THR A 433 9.24 -24.76 10.98
N ILE A 434 8.15 -24.22 10.45
CA ILE A 434 7.96 -23.82 9.04
C ILE A 434 7.87 -22.31 9.02
N ALA A 435 8.89 -21.62 8.53
CA ALA A 435 8.96 -20.16 8.62
C ALA A 435 9.62 -19.50 7.42
N ALA A 436 9.17 -18.30 7.08
CA ALA A 436 9.78 -17.47 6.06
C ALA A 436 10.99 -16.67 6.59
N HIS A 437 10.95 -16.29 7.86
CA HIS A 437 11.94 -15.41 8.51
C HIS A 437 12.49 -16.04 9.77
N GLU A 438 13.74 -15.67 10.07
CA GLU A 438 14.35 -16.04 11.33
C GLU A 438 13.65 -15.37 12.52
N GLY A 439 13.56 -16.09 13.62
CA GLY A 439 12.96 -15.63 14.83
C GLY A 439 13.18 -16.59 16.01
N PRO A 440 12.63 -16.29 17.19
CA PRO A 440 12.83 -17.13 18.37
C PRO A 440 12.46 -18.61 18.16
N LEU A 441 11.31 -18.91 17.55
CA LEU A 441 10.90 -20.32 17.30
C LEU A 441 11.78 -21.02 16.27
N SER A 442 12.26 -20.32 15.24
CA SER A 442 13.13 -20.94 14.24
C SER A 442 14.52 -21.30 14.80
N ARG A 443 14.99 -20.57 15.84
CA ARG A 443 16.27 -20.88 16.50
C ARG A 443 16.19 -22.10 17.41
N LEU A 444 15.02 -22.38 17.98
CA LEU A 444 14.77 -23.59 18.78
C LEU A 444 14.50 -24.82 17.95
N ALA A 445 14.27 -24.67 16.66
CA ALA A 445 13.83 -25.77 15.81
C ALA A 445 14.91 -26.86 15.69
N VAL A 446 14.55 -28.11 16.00
CA VAL A 446 15.32 -29.31 15.63
C VAL A 446 15.29 -29.49 14.12
N VAL A 447 14.13 -29.24 13.51
CA VAL A 447 13.99 -29.19 12.04
C VAL A 447 13.34 -27.86 11.66
N LEU A 448 14.00 -27.13 10.76
CA LEU A 448 13.52 -25.87 10.20
C LEU A 448 13.29 -26.05 8.70
N LEU A 449 12.07 -25.78 8.26
CA LEU A 449 11.70 -25.79 6.84
C LEU A 449 11.45 -24.35 6.35
N PRO A 450 12.02 -23.97 5.19
CA PRO A 450 11.82 -22.64 4.62
C PRO A 450 10.41 -22.48 4.06
N ALA A 451 9.77 -21.37 4.37
CA ALA A 451 8.50 -20.96 3.78
C ALA A 451 8.67 -19.73 2.88
N THR A 452 7.76 -19.55 1.93
CA THR A 452 7.67 -18.30 1.17
C THR A 452 7.17 -17.16 2.05
N SER A 453 7.65 -15.96 1.77
CA SER A 453 7.08 -14.72 2.34
C SER A 453 5.76 -14.37 1.65
N TRP A 454 5.05 -13.41 2.21
CA TRP A 454 3.80 -12.87 1.68
C TRP A 454 3.92 -12.30 0.23
N ALA A 455 5.13 -11.94 -0.22
CA ALA A 455 5.38 -11.42 -1.57
C ALA A 455 5.55 -12.54 -2.62
N GLU A 456 5.85 -13.76 -2.21
CA GLU A 456 6.22 -14.88 -3.07
C GLU A 456 5.06 -15.84 -3.37
N HIS A 457 3.92 -15.66 -2.69
CA HIS A 457 2.71 -16.46 -2.93
C HIS A 457 1.45 -15.60 -2.79
N SER A 458 0.33 -16.10 -3.28
CA SER A 458 -0.96 -15.46 -3.03
C SER A 458 -1.54 -15.96 -1.71
N GLY A 459 -1.91 -15.03 -0.82
CA GLY A 459 -2.46 -15.36 0.49
C GLY A 459 -3.61 -14.43 0.88
N THR A 460 -4.52 -14.93 1.71
CA THR A 460 -5.63 -14.18 2.30
C THR A 460 -5.29 -13.76 3.73
N TYR A 461 -5.62 -12.51 4.08
CA TYR A 461 -5.43 -11.93 5.40
C TYR A 461 -6.73 -11.31 5.89
N VAL A 462 -7.00 -11.39 7.18
CA VAL A 462 -8.21 -10.81 7.80
C VAL A 462 -7.78 -9.76 8.81
N ASN A 463 -8.09 -8.51 8.53
CA ASN A 463 -7.70 -7.39 9.37
C ASN A 463 -8.51 -7.30 10.68
N ALA A 464 -8.15 -6.35 11.57
CA ALA A 464 -8.83 -6.14 12.84
C ALA A 464 -10.32 -5.82 12.72
N LYS A 465 -10.78 -5.32 11.56
CA LYS A 465 -12.21 -5.07 11.27
C LYS A 465 -12.94 -6.30 10.71
N GLY A 466 -12.29 -7.47 10.64
CA GLY A 466 -12.84 -8.69 10.07
C GLY A 466 -12.89 -8.71 8.53
N MET A 467 -12.26 -7.74 7.86
CA MET A 467 -12.28 -7.67 6.40
C MET A 467 -11.22 -8.58 5.80
N ARG A 468 -11.65 -9.45 4.89
CA ARG A 468 -10.77 -10.32 4.11
C ARG A 468 -10.16 -9.57 2.95
N GLN A 469 -8.86 -9.75 2.78
CA GLN A 469 -8.07 -9.12 1.75
C GLN A 469 -7.08 -10.12 1.17
N VAL A 470 -6.89 -10.08 -0.14
CA VAL A 470 -5.97 -10.98 -0.85
C VAL A 470 -4.71 -10.22 -1.23
N SER A 471 -3.56 -10.76 -0.87
CA SER A 471 -2.25 -10.38 -1.41
C SER A 471 -1.93 -11.25 -2.62
N GLU A 472 -1.46 -10.64 -3.69
CA GLU A 472 -1.05 -11.34 -4.92
C GLU A 472 0.44 -11.68 -4.84
N LYS A 473 0.84 -12.76 -5.52
CA LYS A 473 2.26 -13.07 -5.73
C LYS A 473 2.89 -11.97 -6.59
N ALA A 474 4.01 -11.43 -6.13
CA ALA A 474 4.82 -10.44 -6.85
C ALA A 474 6.14 -11.03 -7.37
N ILE A 475 6.87 -11.72 -6.50
CA ILE A 475 8.19 -12.28 -6.81
C ILE A 475 8.17 -13.80 -6.77
N GLU A 476 9.14 -14.43 -7.45
CA GLU A 476 9.32 -15.87 -7.39
C GLU A 476 9.90 -16.29 -6.05
N PRO A 477 9.58 -17.50 -5.55
CA PRO A 477 10.14 -18.02 -4.31
C PRO A 477 11.66 -17.99 -4.29
N LEU A 478 12.24 -17.52 -3.19
CA LEU A 478 13.68 -17.45 -2.98
C LEU A 478 14.21 -18.78 -2.43
N GLY A 479 15.40 -19.18 -2.87
CA GLY A 479 16.03 -20.44 -2.44
C GLY A 479 15.16 -21.65 -2.78
N VAL A 480 14.98 -22.56 -1.82
CA VAL A 480 14.10 -23.72 -1.96
C VAL A 480 12.77 -23.56 -1.21
N SER A 481 12.42 -22.31 -0.85
CA SER A 481 11.20 -22.03 -0.10
C SER A 481 9.93 -22.35 -0.90
N LYS A 482 8.89 -22.79 -0.19
CA LYS A 482 7.56 -23.11 -0.75
C LYS A 482 6.49 -22.43 0.11
N PRO A 483 5.29 -22.16 -0.42
CA PRO A 483 4.15 -21.77 0.42
C PRO A 483 4.03 -22.73 1.62
N ALA A 484 3.82 -22.21 2.81
CA ALA A 484 3.87 -23.03 4.03
C ALA A 484 2.86 -24.18 3.99
N TRP A 485 1.68 -23.98 3.38
CA TRP A 485 0.70 -25.07 3.19
C TRP A 485 1.27 -26.28 2.40
N GLN A 486 2.20 -26.07 1.45
CA GLN A 486 2.86 -27.17 0.72
C GLN A 486 3.87 -27.89 1.62
N SER A 487 4.63 -27.16 2.42
CA SER A 487 5.55 -27.75 3.39
C SER A 487 4.80 -28.56 4.46
N ILE A 488 3.63 -28.06 4.90
CA ILE A 488 2.74 -28.79 5.82
C ILE A 488 2.25 -30.10 5.21
N ALA A 489 1.87 -30.11 3.92
CA ALA A 489 1.48 -31.34 3.24
C ALA A 489 2.64 -32.37 3.17
N GLN A 490 3.88 -31.87 2.97
CA GLN A 490 5.08 -32.74 2.98
C GLN A 490 5.37 -33.32 4.38
N VAL A 491 5.21 -32.50 5.44
CA VAL A 491 5.31 -32.95 6.84
C VAL A 491 4.24 -34.01 7.14
N ALA A 492 2.99 -33.77 6.73
CA ALA A 492 1.91 -34.74 6.88
C ALA A 492 2.26 -36.08 6.22
N ALA A 493 2.72 -36.04 4.97
CA ALA A 493 3.12 -37.27 4.24
C ALA A 493 4.29 -37.99 4.92
N ALA A 494 5.30 -37.26 5.43
CA ALA A 494 6.41 -37.86 6.18
C ALA A 494 5.95 -38.57 7.46
N LEU A 495 4.87 -38.11 8.08
CA LEU A 495 4.26 -38.71 9.28
C LEU A 495 3.20 -39.79 8.94
N GLY A 496 3.01 -40.13 7.65
CA GLY A 496 2.09 -41.16 7.21
C GLY A 496 0.64 -40.70 7.00
N TYR A 497 0.40 -39.40 6.92
CA TYR A 497 -0.91 -38.80 6.66
C TYR A 497 -0.99 -38.25 5.24
N GLU A 498 -2.13 -38.38 4.60
CA GLU A 498 -2.37 -37.80 3.27
C GLU A 498 -3.16 -36.51 3.41
N ALA A 499 -2.55 -35.39 3.01
CA ALA A 499 -3.23 -34.09 2.97
C ALA A 499 -4.30 -34.10 1.86
N SER A 500 -5.48 -33.61 2.17
CA SER A 500 -6.63 -33.60 1.27
C SER A 500 -6.61 -32.45 0.26
N TRP A 501 -5.50 -31.73 0.16
CA TRP A 501 -5.27 -30.63 -0.79
C TRP A 501 -3.91 -30.75 -1.49
N THR A 502 -3.88 -30.41 -2.76
CA THR A 502 -2.68 -30.29 -3.59
C THR A 502 -2.52 -28.90 -4.18
N LYS A 503 -3.59 -28.10 -4.18
CA LYS A 503 -3.67 -26.78 -4.79
C LYS A 503 -4.34 -25.77 -3.85
N LEU A 504 -3.93 -24.50 -3.98
CA LEU A 504 -4.42 -23.41 -3.15
C LEU A 504 -5.95 -23.24 -3.19
N HIS A 505 -6.58 -23.43 -4.35
CA HIS A 505 -8.04 -23.29 -4.48
C HIS A 505 -8.80 -24.39 -3.73
N GLU A 506 -8.23 -25.56 -3.54
CA GLU A 506 -8.82 -26.66 -2.75
C GLU A 506 -8.86 -26.30 -1.26
N ILE A 507 -7.77 -25.68 -0.75
CA ILE A 507 -7.74 -25.14 0.62
C ILE A 507 -8.83 -24.05 0.77
N ARG A 508 -8.90 -23.11 -0.18
CA ARG A 508 -9.91 -22.05 -0.16
C ARG A 508 -11.34 -22.57 -0.19
N ALA A 509 -11.60 -23.60 -0.98
CA ALA A 509 -12.92 -24.25 -1.04
C ALA A 509 -13.30 -24.87 0.31
N ARG A 510 -12.35 -25.54 0.99
CA ARG A 510 -12.56 -26.12 2.32
C ARG A 510 -12.79 -25.06 3.40
N MET A 511 -12.01 -23.99 3.37
CA MET A 511 -12.18 -22.86 4.28
C MET A 511 -13.58 -22.25 4.19
N THR A 512 -14.20 -22.23 3.00
CA THR A 512 -15.55 -21.68 2.80
C THR A 512 -16.66 -22.63 3.25
N ALA A 513 -16.40 -23.93 3.33
CA ALA A 513 -17.35 -24.92 3.82
C ALA A 513 -17.54 -24.86 5.36
N VAL A 514 -16.63 -24.21 6.08
CA VAL A 514 -16.74 -24.01 7.54
C VAL A 514 -17.62 -22.81 7.83
N LYS A 515 -18.70 -23.01 8.62
CA LYS A 515 -19.62 -21.95 9.02
C LYS A 515 -18.85 -20.76 9.65
N GLY A 516 -19.06 -19.58 9.11
CA GLY A 516 -18.45 -18.33 9.58
C GLY A 516 -17.30 -17.80 8.72
N ILE A 517 -16.81 -18.56 7.74
CA ILE A 517 -15.82 -18.10 6.77
C ILE A 517 -16.53 -17.73 5.45
N PRO A 518 -16.86 -16.45 5.16
CA PRO A 518 -17.58 -16.06 3.93
C PRO A 518 -16.73 -16.37 2.68
N ASN A 519 -17.43 -16.73 1.59
CA ASN A 519 -16.80 -16.95 0.30
C ASN A 519 -16.02 -15.70 -0.16
N THR A 520 -14.80 -15.88 -0.66
CA THR A 520 -14.00 -14.78 -1.24
C THR A 520 -14.71 -14.28 -2.49
N ALA A 521 -15.54 -13.24 -2.34
CA ALA A 521 -16.09 -12.53 -3.48
C ALA A 521 -14.93 -12.02 -4.35
N ARG A 522 -15.08 -12.22 -5.66
CA ARG A 522 -14.19 -11.66 -6.70
C ARG A 522 -13.92 -10.19 -6.36
N PRO A 523 -12.67 -9.73 -6.33
CA PRO A 523 -12.41 -8.32 -6.10
C PRO A 523 -13.19 -7.48 -7.11
N PRO A 524 -13.72 -6.32 -6.74
CA PRO A 524 -14.35 -5.42 -7.70
C PRO A 524 -13.36 -5.16 -8.84
N ALA A 525 -13.89 -5.09 -10.07
CA ALA A 525 -13.09 -4.84 -11.27
C ALA A 525 -12.16 -3.66 -11.04
N ALA A 526 -10.92 -3.80 -11.47
CA ALA A 526 -9.89 -2.81 -11.31
C ALA A 526 -10.38 -1.45 -11.85
N VAL A 527 -10.34 -0.43 -11.01
CA VAL A 527 -10.21 0.94 -11.48
C VAL A 527 -8.86 0.98 -12.22
N PRO A 528 -8.77 1.54 -13.43
CA PRO A 528 -7.51 1.61 -14.16
C PRO A 528 -6.44 2.21 -13.25
N ALA A 529 -5.26 1.60 -13.26
CA ALA A 529 -4.12 2.13 -12.53
C ALA A 529 -3.80 3.52 -13.09
N GLU A 530 -3.84 4.54 -12.22
CA GLU A 530 -3.28 5.85 -12.51
C GLU A 530 -1.76 5.78 -12.66
#